data_26423bb0b9b6cb6a86a2a3d3a5f28a70
#
_entry.id   26423bb0b9b6cb6a86a2a3d3a5f28a70
#
_cell.length_a   1.000
_cell.length_b   1.000
_cell.length_c   1.000
_cell.angle_alpha   90.00
_cell.angle_beta   90.00
_cell.angle_gamma   90.00
#
_symmetry.space_group_name_H-M   'P 1'
#
loop_
_entity.id
_entity.type
_entity.pdbx_description
1 polymer ?
#
loop_
_entity_poly.entity_id
_entity_poly.type
_entity_poly.pdbx_seq_one_letter_code
_entity_poly.pdbx_strand_id
1 'polypeptide(L)'
;NCLSELVEDCGGKIDMTRLPIGDKTLSAKEIIANESQERMGLLIDEQHLDHVKRIAERERAPMYVVGQTTGDAHFSFVQGDGVKPFDLDVAQMFGHSPKTVMTDVTVEHHYEGVTYTTNKLDSYLKDVLQLEAVACKDWLTNKVDRSVTGKVARQQTQGEIQLPLSDCGVVALDYRGKKGIATALGHAPQAGMADAAAGSVLSVAESLTNIVWAPIATDQAHPCAIENINLSANWMWPCRSQKGEDTRLYNAVQALSDFCCDLGLNVPTGKDSLSLSQQYPDGKKVIAPGTVIVTSGAEVSDIRKVISPVMVNDKNSSLYYIDFSFDKQRLGGSVFAQMLGKIGSDVPTVKNPEYFADCFNAIQELIQKGWIMAGHDISAGGLITALLEMTFANTTGGMHVNLHDIMQDDDDIVKMLFAENPGVVIQVSDRRKKDVKKFFEDNGIGYTKIAYPTPDKCLITVVKDDFKHDFDIDTLRDTWYKTSFLLDRRQSMNGMAQKRYTNYKKQPLDIHFNPSFKGTLESYGLDAGRWKKEDGISTKRPCAAIIREKGTNGDREMAYTLWLAGFNVKDVTMTDLISGRETLEEVNMIVFCGG
;
A
#
# COMPACT_ATOMS: atom_id res chain seq x y z
N ASN A 1 1.64 -14.40 -25.85
CA ASN A 1 1.23 -14.95 -24.54
C ASN A 1 -0.27 -14.76 -24.31
N CYS A 2 -0.82 -13.53 -24.18
CA CYS A 2 -2.22 -13.30 -23.78
C CYS A 2 -3.26 -14.17 -24.55
N LEU A 3 -3.20 -14.25 -25.87
CA LEU A 3 -4.16 -15.01 -26.65
C LEU A 3 -4.01 -16.53 -26.48
N SER A 4 -2.78 -17.02 -26.32
CA SER A 4 -2.54 -18.45 -26.09
C SER A 4 -2.99 -18.89 -24.69
N GLU A 5 -2.71 -18.05 -23.68
CA GLU A 5 -3.13 -18.30 -22.29
C GLU A 5 -4.66 -18.34 -22.17
N LEU A 6 -5.38 -17.46 -22.89
CA LEU A 6 -6.85 -17.45 -22.91
C LEU A 6 -7.48 -18.75 -23.41
N VAL A 7 -6.78 -19.51 -24.26
CA VAL A 7 -7.30 -20.72 -24.90
C VAL A 7 -6.52 -21.97 -24.51
N GLU A 8 -5.76 -21.91 -23.42
CA GLU A 8 -4.90 -22.99 -22.93
C GLU A 8 -5.66 -24.31 -22.77
N ASP A 9 -6.90 -24.25 -22.24
CA ASP A 9 -7.70 -25.45 -22.00
C ASP A 9 -8.39 -26.02 -23.25
N CYS A 10 -8.49 -25.26 -24.34
CA CYS A 10 -9.34 -25.64 -25.47
C CYS A 10 -8.68 -25.53 -26.87
N GLY A 11 -7.60 -24.80 -26.96
CA GLY A 11 -7.01 -24.43 -28.24
C GLY A 11 -7.74 -23.28 -28.95
N GLY A 12 -7.09 -22.73 -29.98
CA GLY A 12 -7.61 -21.59 -30.71
C GLY A 12 -6.94 -21.32 -32.05
N LYS A 13 -7.69 -20.67 -32.93
CA LYS A 13 -7.21 -20.24 -34.24
C LYS A 13 -7.32 -18.74 -34.36
N ILE A 14 -6.20 -18.07 -34.60
CA ILE A 14 -6.10 -16.62 -34.77
C ILE A 14 -5.91 -16.28 -36.26
N ASP A 15 -6.75 -15.45 -36.78
CA ASP A 15 -6.67 -14.90 -38.13
C ASP A 15 -5.80 -13.64 -38.11
N MET A 16 -4.60 -13.72 -38.63
CA MET A 16 -3.62 -12.63 -38.63
C MET A 16 -4.10 -11.43 -39.46
N THR A 17 -4.98 -11.61 -40.42
CA THR A 17 -5.52 -10.51 -41.23
C THR A 17 -6.44 -9.59 -40.43
N ARG A 18 -6.95 -10.06 -39.30
CA ARG A 18 -7.84 -9.33 -38.39
C ARG A 18 -7.11 -8.63 -37.23
N LEU A 19 -5.81 -8.89 -37.09
CA LEU A 19 -5.01 -8.20 -36.07
C LEU A 19 -4.80 -6.73 -36.46
N PRO A 20 -4.97 -5.78 -35.54
CA PRO A 20 -4.71 -4.37 -35.82
C PRO A 20 -3.20 -4.10 -35.81
N ILE A 21 -2.60 -4.07 -36.99
CA ILE A 21 -1.16 -3.89 -37.20
C ILE A 21 -0.91 -2.43 -37.63
N GLY A 22 -0.18 -1.68 -36.82
CA GLY A 22 0.20 -0.30 -37.12
C GLY A 22 1.33 -0.20 -38.17
N ASP A 23 2.35 -1.01 -38.02
CA ASP A 23 3.47 -1.09 -38.97
C ASP A 23 3.30 -2.30 -39.89
N LYS A 24 2.96 -2.04 -41.15
CA LYS A 24 2.72 -3.06 -42.17
C LYS A 24 4.01 -3.71 -42.70
N THR A 25 5.17 -3.25 -42.30
CA THR A 25 6.47 -3.82 -42.69
C THR A 25 6.90 -5.00 -41.82
N LEU A 26 6.19 -5.22 -40.69
CA LEU A 26 6.49 -6.31 -39.78
C LEU A 26 6.21 -7.68 -40.42
N SER A 27 7.17 -8.57 -40.25
CA SER A 27 7.02 -10.00 -40.63
C SER A 27 6.03 -10.70 -39.69
N ALA A 28 5.49 -11.84 -40.09
CA ALA A 28 4.60 -12.66 -39.26
C ALA A 28 5.25 -13.00 -37.92
N LYS A 29 6.54 -13.29 -37.89
CA LYS A 29 7.30 -13.58 -36.65
C LYS A 29 7.30 -12.39 -35.69
N GLU A 30 7.56 -11.20 -36.22
CA GLU A 30 7.57 -9.96 -35.40
C GLU A 30 6.19 -9.61 -34.87
N ILE A 31 5.13 -9.82 -35.66
CA ILE A 31 3.75 -9.61 -35.23
C ILE A 31 3.38 -10.54 -34.09
N ILE A 32 3.69 -11.86 -34.21
CA ILE A 32 3.38 -12.87 -33.20
C ILE A 32 4.17 -12.64 -31.91
N ALA A 33 5.42 -12.20 -32.00
CA ALA A 33 6.32 -11.95 -30.87
C ALA A 33 6.21 -10.55 -30.28
N ASN A 34 5.35 -9.68 -30.82
CA ASN A 34 5.24 -8.30 -30.38
C ASN A 34 4.51 -8.18 -29.05
N GLU A 35 5.14 -7.55 -28.08
CA GLU A 35 4.52 -7.15 -26.82
C GLU A 35 3.73 -5.85 -26.98
N SER A 36 2.48 -5.96 -27.43
CA SER A 36 1.57 -4.81 -27.50
C SER A 36 0.89 -4.59 -26.16
N GLN A 37 1.47 -3.74 -25.33
CA GLN A 37 0.97 -3.46 -23.99
C GLN A 37 -0.41 -2.79 -23.97
N GLU A 38 -1.09 -2.85 -22.82
CA GLU A 38 -2.40 -2.24 -22.55
C GLU A 38 -3.51 -2.71 -23.50
N ARG A 39 -3.41 -3.92 -24.02
CA ARG A 39 -4.47 -4.60 -24.75
C ARG A 39 -5.08 -5.69 -23.88
N MET A 40 -6.40 -5.85 -24.01
CA MET A 40 -7.16 -6.86 -23.29
C MET A 40 -7.60 -7.94 -24.29
N GLY A 41 -7.32 -9.21 -23.97
CA GLY A 41 -7.92 -10.36 -24.65
C GLY A 41 -9.22 -10.75 -23.96
N LEU A 42 -10.27 -11.07 -24.74
CA LEU A 42 -11.56 -11.52 -24.23
C LEU A 42 -11.96 -12.82 -24.95
N LEU A 43 -12.47 -13.79 -24.20
CA LEU A 43 -13.17 -14.95 -24.71
C LEU A 43 -14.65 -14.75 -24.44
N ILE A 44 -15.47 -14.71 -25.51
CA ILE A 44 -16.87 -14.33 -25.45
C ILE A 44 -17.70 -15.33 -26.24
N ASP A 45 -18.83 -15.74 -25.68
CA ASP A 45 -19.82 -16.52 -26.42
C ASP A 45 -20.35 -15.69 -27.60
N GLU A 46 -20.51 -16.32 -28.78
CA GLU A 46 -20.92 -15.66 -30.01
C GLU A 46 -22.25 -14.90 -29.87
N GLN A 47 -23.19 -15.45 -29.08
CA GLN A 47 -24.47 -14.78 -28.81
C GLN A 47 -24.35 -13.42 -28.14
N HIS A 48 -23.25 -13.15 -27.42
CA HIS A 48 -22.99 -11.89 -26.73
C HIS A 48 -22.11 -10.91 -27.51
N LEU A 49 -21.58 -11.32 -28.65
CA LEU A 49 -20.61 -10.56 -29.43
C LEU A 49 -21.14 -9.19 -29.84
N ASP A 50 -22.35 -9.11 -30.37
CA ASP A 50 -22.95 -7.85 -30.82
C ASP A 50 -23.26 -6.90 -29.66
N HIS A 51 -23.56 -7.45 -28.48
CA HIS A 51 -23.74 -6.64 -27.30
C HIS A 51 -22.42 -5.97 -26.88
N VAL A 52 -21.33 -6.73 -26.83
CA VAL A 52 -19.99 -6.21 -26.45
C VAL A 52 -19.46 -5.24 -27.51
N LYS A 53 -19.68 -5.50 -28.80
CA LYS A 53 -19.32 -4.58 -29.89
C LYS A 53 -20.00 -3.20 -29.71
N ARG A 54 -21.30 -3.17 -29.43
CA ARG A 54 -22.03 -1.93 -29.19
C ARG A 54 -21.47 -1.14 -28.00
N ILE A 55 -21.09 -1.83 -26.93
CA ILE A 55 -20.44 -1.20 -25.77
C ILE A 55 -19.09 -0.64 -26.20
N ALA A 56 -18.26 -1.42 -26.88
CA ALA A 56 -16.94 -1.01 -27.33
C ALA A 56 -17.01 0.24 -28.26
N GLU A 57 -17.96 0.26 -29.21
CA GLU A 57 -18.21 1.42 -30.07
C GLU A 57 -18.66 2.64 -29.27
N ARG A 58 -19.59 2.43 -28.33
CA ARG A 58 -20.08 3.49 -27.46
C ARG A 58 -18.97 4.14 -26.67
N GLU A 59 -18.08 3.33 -26.08
CA GLU A 59 -16.95 3.77 -25.26
C GLU A 59 -15.72 4.16 -26.10
N ARG A 60 -15.79 4.12 -27.43
CA ARG A 60 -14.66 4.36 -28.35
C ARG A 60 -13.44 3.47 -28.02
N ALA A 61 -13.70 2.26 -27.58
CA ALA A 61 -12.69 1.24 -27.32
C ALA A 61 -12.57 0.33 -28.55
N PRO A 62 -11.50 0.45 -29.37
CA PRO A 62 -11.36 -0.39 -30.56
C PRO A 62 -11.39 -1.88 -30.19
N MET A 63 -12.29 -2.65 -30.80
CA MET A 63 -12.49 -4.06 -30.57
C MET A 63 -12.37 -4.83 -31.88
N TYR A 64 -11.63 -5.93 -31.87
CA TYR A 64 -11.38 -6.78 -33.03
C TYR A 64 -11.68 -8.22 -32.68
N VAL A 65 -12.46 -8.92 -33.51
CA VAL A 65 -12.66 -10.35 -33.41
C VAL A 65 -11.55 -11.02 -34.20
N VAL A 66 -10.54 -11.48 -33.51
CA VAL A 66 -9.29 -11.95 -34.14
C VAL A 66 -9.19 -13.45 -34.32
N GLY A 67 -10.10 -14.23 -33.71
CA GLY A 67 -10.06 -15.67 -33.78
C GLY A 67 -11.23 -16.34 -33.09
N GLN A 68 -11.11 -17.65 -32.94
CA GLN A 68 -12.10 -18.49 -32.27
C GLN A 68 -11.42 -19.65 -31.54
N THR A 69 -12.09 -20.19 -30.54
CA THR A 69 -11.70 -21.47 -29.91
C THR A 69 -11.94 -22.64 -30.86
N THR A 70 -11.13 -23.67 -30.76
CA THR A 70 -11.21 -24.84 -31.65
C THR A 70 -11.65 -26.10 -30.94
N GLY A 71 -11.39 -26.22 -29.63
CA GLY A 71 -11.72 -27.42 -28.85
C GLY A 71 -10.79 -28.60 -29.09
N ASP A 72 -9.74 -28.45 -29.88
CA ASP A 72 -8.79 -29.49 -30.29
C ASP A 72 -7.45 -29.44 -29.56
N ALA A 73 -7.33 -28.54 -28.55
CA ALA A 73 -6.10 -28.28 -27.81
C ALA A 73 -4.91 -27.90 -28.71
N HIS A 74 -5.20 -27.27 -29.86
CA HIS A 74 -4.21 -26.80 -30.82
C HIS A 74 -4.27 -25.27 -30.96
N PHE A 75 -3.13 -24.58 -31.03
CA PHE A 75 -3.09 -23.15 -31.17
C PHE A 75 -2.36 -22.73 -32.44
N SER A 76 -3.01 -21.92 -33.27
CA SER A 76 -2.45 -21.53 -34.56
C SER A 76 -2.71 -20.05 -34.90
N PHE A 77 -1.72 -19.42 -35.58
CA PHE A 77 -1.90 -18.18 -36.32
C PHE A 77 -1.98 -18.51 -37.81
N VAL A 78 -2.95 -17.94 -38.50
CA VAL A 78 -3.19 -18.19 -39.94
C VAL A 78 -3.10 -16.88 -40.71
N GLN A 79 -2.30 -16.84 -41.76
CA GLN A 79 -2.23 -15.72 -42.71
C GLN A 79 -3.33 -15.80 -43.76
N GLY A 80 -3.53 -14.71 -44.55
CA GLY A 80 -4.57 -14.64 -45.56
C GLY A 80 -4.38 -15.64 -46.74
N ASP A 81 -3.19 -16.13 -46.96
CA ASP A 81 -2.86 -17.21 -47.94
C ASP A 81 -3.01 -18.62 -47.36
N GLY A 82 -3.44 -18.73 -46.10
CA GLY A 82 -3.60 -19.99 -45.39
C GLY A 82 -2.33 -20.55 -44.75
N VAL A 83 -1.19 -19.88 -44.93
CA VAL A 83 0.07 -20.27 -44.26
C VAL A 83 -0.09 -20.08 -42.76
N LYS A 84 0.40 -21.05 -42.00
CA LYS A 84 0.40 -21.04 -40.54
C LYS A 84 1.85 -20.79 -40.04
N PRO A 85 2.25 -19.58 -39.81
CA PRO A 85 3.58 -19.26 -39.26
C PRO A 85 3.78 -19.75 -37.84
N PHE A 86 2.69 -20.06 -37.13
CA PHE A 86 2.66 -20.70 -35.83
C PHE A 86 1.54 -21.73 -35.79
N ASP A 87 1.84 -22.98 -35.45
CA ASP A 87 0.91 -24.10 -35.46
C ASP A 87 1.43 -25.20 -34.52
N LEU A 88 1.00 -25.18 -33.24
CA LEU A 88 1.49 -26.08 -32.20
C LEU A 88 0.37 -26.58 -31.29
N ASP A 89 0.54 -27.81 -30.79
CA ASP A 89 -0.28 -28.31 -29.69
C ASP A 89 -0.08 -27.47 -28.43
N VAL A 90 -1.14 -27.16 -27.73
CA VAL A 90 -1.14 -26.44 -26.46
C VAL A 90 -0.21 -27.11 -25.44
N ALA A 91 -0.22 -28.44 -25.37
CA ALA A 91 0.68 -29.21 -24.52
C ALA A 91 2.17 -29.01 -24.82
N GLN A 92 2.52 -28.72 -26.08
CA GLN A 92 3.90 -28.38 -26.46
C GLN A 92 4.27 -26.95 -26.12
N MET A 93 3.30 -26.04 -26.16
CA MET A 93 3.52 -24.62 -25.82
C MET A 93 3.67 -24.40 -24.31
N PHE A 94 2.78 -24.99 -23.52
CA PHE A 94 2.73 -24.85 -22.07
C PHE A 94 3.37 -26.02 -21.33
N GLY A 95 3.90 -27.01 -22.07
CA GLY A 95 4.61 -28.14 -21.51
C GLY A 95 5.78 -27.72 -20.61
N HIS A 96 6.27 -28.67 -19.83
CA HIS A 96 7.30 -28.39 -18.83
C HIS A 96 8.57 -27.80 -19.46
N SER A 97 8.87 -26.57 -19.12
CA SER A 97 10.17 -25.98 -19.43
C SER A 97 11.29 -26.85 -18.85
N PRO A 98 12.42 -27.01 -19.55
CA PRO A 98 13.59 -27.65 -18.98
C PRO A 98 13.92 -27.01 -17.64
N LYS A 99 14.27 -27.84 -16.65
CA LYS A 99 14.72 -27.29 -15.35
C LYS A 99 15.90 -26.34 -15.59
N THR A 100 15.72 -25.10 -15.22
CA THR A 100 16.82 -24.14 -15.15
C THR A 100 17.66 -24.49 -13.91
N VAL A 101 18.91 -24.87 -14.12
CA VAL A 101 19.87 -25.09 -13.03
C VAL A 101 20.71 -23.83 -12.87
N MET A 102 20.53 -23.14 -11.76
CA MET A 102 21.38 -22.01 -11.39
C MET A 102 22.48 -22.52 -10.47
N THR A 103 23.72 -22.23 -10.85
CA THR A 103 24.90 -22.62 -10.06
C THR A 103 25.65 -21.36 -9.64
N ASP A 104 25.75 -21.13 -8.35
CA ASP A 104 26.45 -20.00 -7.79
C ASP A 104 27.26 -20.43 -6.55
N VAL A 105 27.98 -19.53 -5.98
CA VAL A 105 28.78 -19.72 -4.78
C VAL A 105 28.36 -18.75 -3.70
N THR A 106 28.40 -19.18 -2.46
CA THR A 106 28.21 -18.28 -1.33
C THR A 106 29.39 -17.29 -1.25
N VAL A 107 29.07 -16.01 -1.23
CA VAL A 107 30.02 -14.94 -0.96
C VAL A 107 29.70 -14.37 0.42
N GLU A 108 30.62 -14.52 1.36
CA GLU A 108 30.48 -13.93 2.68
C GLU A 108 30.85 -12.45 2.62
N HIS A 109 29.95 -11.60 3.10
CA HIS A 109 30.16 -10.18 3.26
C HIS A 109 30.35 -9.88 4.76
N HIS A 110 31.48 -9.30 5.10
CA HIS A 110 31.76 -8.87 6.48
C HIS A 110 31.60 -7.36 6.58
N TYR A 111 30.64 -6.91 7.35
CA TYR A 111 30.43 -5.50 7.61
C TYR A 111 30.87 -5.17 9.03
N GLU A 112 31.48 -3.99 9.19
CA GLU A 112 31.84 -3.49 10.52
C GLU A 112 30.59 -3.17 11.33
N GLY A 113 30.65 -3.39 12.63
CA GLY A 113 29.61 -2.99 13.56
C GLY A 113 29.38 -1.46 13.53
N VAL A 114 28.18 -1.06 13.86
CA VAL A 114 27.79 0.36 13.93
C VAL A 114 28.37 0.97 15.22
N THR A 115 29.14 2.05 15.09
CA THR A 115 29.74 2.77 16.23
C THR A 115 29.15 4.17 16.34
N TYR A 116 28.76 4.55 17.54
CA TYR A 116 28.08 5.83 17.81
C TYR A 116 28.34 6.29 19.26
N THR A 117 27.86 7.47 19.61
CA THR A 117 27.94 8.00 20.97
C THR A 117 26.64 8.70 21.36
N THR A 118 26.19 8.54 22.58
CA THR A 118 24.90 9.07 23.06
C THR A 118 24.84 10.61 23.01
N ASN A 119 25.97 11.31 23.15
CA ASN A 119 26.02 12.77 23.12
C ASN A 119 25.73 13.39 21.74
N LYS A 120 25.59 12.59 20.67
CA LYS A 120 25.23 13.03 19.32
C LYS A 120 23.78 12.75 18.95
N LEU A 121 22.94 12.40 19.91
CA LEU A 121 21.56 11.96 19.69
C LEU A 121 20.74 12.93 18.81
N ASP A 122 20.81 14.25 19.07
CA ASP A 122 20.15 15.29 18.27
C ASP A 122 20.63 15.33 16.83
N SER A 123 21.93 15.18 16.61
CA SER A 123 22.49 15.13 15.25
C SER A 123 22.00 13.90 14.50
N TYR A 124 22.08 12.76 15.14
CA TYR A 124 21.63 11.49 14.56
C TYR A 124 20.16 11.55 14.17
N LEU A 125 19.29 12.05 15.05
CA LEU A 125 17.87 12.15 14.76
C LEU A 125 17.60 13.10 13.58
N LYS A 126 18.25 14.29 13.55
CA LYS A 126 18.11 15.24 12.44
C LYS A 126 18.58 14.66 11.11
N ASP A 127 19.62 13.86 11.11
CA ASP A 127 20.17 13.26 9.90
C ASP A 127 19.29 12.07 9.44
N VAL A 128 18.82 11.23 10.36
CA VAL A 128 17.89 10.13 10.08
C VAL A 128 16.58 10.66 9.49
N LEU A 129 15.98 11.70 10.07
CA LEU A 129 14.72 12.28 9.59
C LEU A 129 14.82 12.88 8.17
N GLN A 130 16.02 13.14 7.66
CA GLN A 130 16.23 13.64 6.30
C GLN A 130 16.53 12.56 5.26
N LEU A 131 16.75 11.30 5.68
CA LEU A 131 16.90 10.18 4.73
C LEU A 131 15.59 9.93 3.98
N GLU A 132 15.70 9.58 2.71
CA GLU A 132 14.54 9.37 1.84
C GLU A 132 13.60 8.28 2.35
N ALA A 133 14.11 7.25 3.03
CA ALA A 133 13.31 6.19 3.63
C ALA A 133 12.38 6.73 4.74
N VAL A 134 12.86 7.71 5.53
CA VAL A 134 12.15 8.26 6.71
C VAL A 134 11.39 9.54 6.39
N ALA A 135 11.99 10.44 5.60
CA ALA A 135 11.46 11.78 5.35
C ALA A 135 10.05 11.79 4.75
N CYS A 136 9.34 12.88 5.00
CA CYS A 136 8.00 13.14 4.48
C CYS A 136 7.86 12.88 2.98
N LYS A 137 6.78 12.24 2.56
CA LYS A 137 6.47 11.94 1.15
C LYS A 137 5.47 12.93 0.53
N ASP A 138 5.31 14.12 1.12
CA ASP A 138 4.36 15.14 0.65
C ASP A 138 4.56 15.50 -0.83
N TRP A 139 5.79 15.53 -1.30
CA TRP A 139 6.12 15.81 -2.70
C TRP A 139 5.52 14.81 -3.71
N LEU A 140 5.18 13.59 -3.25
CA LEU A 140 4.44 12.59 -4.03
C LEU A 140 2.93 12.74 -3.80
N THR A 141 2.50 12.74 -2.53
CA THR A 141 1.08 12.65 -2.18
C THR A 141 0.26 13.86 -2.63
N ASN A 142 0.88 15.03 -2.77
CA ASN A 142 0.21 16.22 -3.29
C ASN A 142 0.18 16.36 -4.81
N LYS A 143 0.72 15.38 -5.53
CA LYS A 143 0.72 15.33 -7.00
C LYS A 143 -0.30 14.32 -7.55
N VAL A 144 -1.02 13.63 -6.70
CA VAL A 144 -1.94 12.55 -7.08
C VAL A 144 -3.32 12.77 -6.48
N ASP A 145 -4.33 12.16 -7.08
CA ASP A 145 -5.67 12.11 -6.54
C ASP A 145 -5.72 11.20 -5.31
N ARG A 146 -6.26 11.72 -4.21
CA ARG A 146 -6.33 11.02 -2.93
C ARG A 146 -7.72 10.53 -2.56
N SER A 147 -8.72 10.88 -3.34
CA SER A 147 -10.14 10.59 -3.06
C SER A 147 -10.87 10.04 -4.27
N VAL A 148 -10.15 9.31 -5.12
CA VAL A 148 -10.73 8.68 -6.33
C VAL A 148 -11.89 7.77 -5.94
N THR A 149 -12.97 7.82 -6.72
CA THR A 149 -14.24 7.12 -6.52
C THR A 149 -15.10 7.58 -5.32
N GLY A 150 -14.62 8.49 -4.47
CA GLY A 150 -15.33 8.90 -3.25
C GLY A 150 -15.54 7.80 -2.22
N LYS A 151 -14.91 6.65 -2.38
CA LYS A 151 -15.01 5.49 -1.47
C LYS A 151 -13.78 5.28 -0.59
N VAL A 152 -12.84 6.21 -0.61
CA VAL A 152 -11.64 6.13 0.24
C VAL A 152 -12.02 6.31 1.70
N ALA A 153 -11.82 5.28 2.51
CA ALA A 153 -12.09 5.28 3.95
C ALA A 153 -10.86 5.72 4.75
N ARG A 154 -9.67 5.40 4.27
CA ARG A 154 -8.39 5.84 4.84
C ARG A 154 -7.46 6.24 3.71
N GLN A 155 -7.14 7.53 3.62
CA GLN A 155 -6.19 8.07 2.66
C GLN A 155 -4.78 8.19 3.27
N GLN A 156 -3.82 8.55 2.44
CA GLN A 156 -2.41 8.69 2.85
C GLN A 156 -2.18 9.79 3.89
N THR A 157 -2.89 10.91 3.79
CA THR A 157 -2.72 12.03 4.72
C THR A 157 -3.62 11.92 5.93
N GLN A 158 -3.08 12.31 7.09
CA GLN A 158 -3.73 12.18 8.39
C GLN A 158 -3.60 13.46 9.21
N GLY A 159 -4.47 13.57 10.22
CA GLY A 159 -4.44 14.61 11.24
C GLY A 159 -4.79 16.01 10.75
N GLU A 160 -4.65 17.00 11.63
CA GLU A 160 -5.02 18.39 11.38
C GLU A 160 -4.18 19.00 10.24
N ILE A 161 -2.88 18.72 10.21
CA ILE A 161 -1.93 19.28 9.21
C ILE A 161 -2.00 18.52 7.88
N GLN A 162 -2.65 17.36 7.82
CA GLN A 162 -2.78 16.53 6.62
C GLN A 162 -1.42 16.05 6.07
N LEU A 163 -0.63 15.41 6.94
CA LEU A 163 0.66 14.82 6.58
C LEU A 163 0.52 13.35 6.14
N PRO A 164 1.38 12.87 5.23
CA PRO A 164 1.32 11.49 4.70
C PRO A 164 1.91 10.49 5.70
N LEU A 165 1.11 10.09 6.68
CA LEU A 165 1.49 9.25 7.81
C LEU A 165 0.70 7.95 7.91
N SER A 166 -0.19 7.66 6.97
CA SER A 166 -1.03 6.46 7.05
C SER A 166 -0.25 5.21 6.71
N ASP A 167 -0.30 4.20 7.57
CA ASP A 167 0.39 2.92 7.42
C ASP A 167 -0.27 2.05 6.34
N CYS A 168 -1.59 2.17 6.19
CA CYS A 168 -2.35 1.44 5.16
C CYS A 168 -3.37 2.33 4.44
N GLY A 169 -3.69 1.97 3.21
CA GLY A 169 -4.82 2.51 2.47
C GLY A 169 -6.05 1.63 2.63
N VAL A 170 -7.23 2.25 2.81
CA VAL A 170 -8.50 1.52 2.90
C VAL A 170 -9.55 2.14 2.01
N VAL A 171 -10.19 1.30 1.18
CA VAL A 171 -11.26 1.68 0.26
C VAL A 171 -12.53 0.90 0.60
N ALA A 172 -13.67 1.59 0.67
CA ALA A 172 -14.97 0.95 0.86
C ALA A 172 -15.40 0.19 -0.40
N LEU A 173 -16.06 -0.96 -0.25
CA LEU A 173 -16.58 -1.73 -1.39
C LEU A 173 -17.75 -1.01 -2.06
N ASP A 174 -18.58 -0.33 -1.28
CA ASP A 174 -19.75 0.38 -1.77
C ASP A 174 -20.03 1.66 -0.96
N TYR A 175 -21.06 2.42 -1.34
CA TYR A 175 -21.43 3.68 -0.69
C TYR A 175 -22.29 3.52 0.58
N ARG A 176 -22.69 2.32 0.97
CA ARG A 176 -23.65 2.07 2.05
C ARG A 176 -23.16 1.09 3.09
N GLY A 177 -22.36 0.13 2.66
CA GLY A 177 -21.80 -0.92 3.48
C GLY A 177 -20.69 -0.43 4.40
N LYS A 178 -20.19 -1.35 5.18
CA LYS A 178 -19.08 -1.11 6.12
C LYS A 178 -17.82 -1.85 5.69
N LYS A 179 -17.95 -2.77 4.74
CA LYS A 179 -16.84 -3.56 4.26
C LYS A 179 -15.93 -2.75 3.35
N GLY A 180 -14.66 -3.11 3.35
CA GLY A 180 -13.64 -2.47 2.53
C GLY A 180 -12.55 -3.44 2.13
N ILE A 181 -11.53 -2.91 1.47
CA ILE A 181 -10.27 -3.56 1.20
C ILE A 181 -9.17 -2.68 1.77
N ALA A 182 -8.26 -3.29 2.53
CA ALA A 182 -7.03 -2.67 2.99
C ALA A 182 -5.85 -3.15 2.14
N THR A 183 -4.89 -2.25 1.93
CA THR A 183 -3.59 -2.56 1.31
C THR A 183 -2.48 -1.86 2.06
N ALA A 184 -1.34 -2.54 2.20
CA ALA A 184 -0.14 -1.96 2.79
C ALA A 184 1.11 -2.51 2.10
N LEU A 185 2.25 -1.90 2.37
CA LEU A 185 3.55 -2.27 1.80
C LEU A 185 4.56 -2.54 2.91
N GLY A 186 5.55 -3.39 2.61
CA GLY A 186 6.72 -3.56 3.44
C GLY A 186 7.97 -3.79 2.59
N HIS A 187 9.10 -3.28 3.03
CA HIS A 187 10.40 -3.45 2.38
C HIS A 187 11.53 -3.14 3.37
N ALA A 188 12.64 -3.85 3.27
CA ALA A 188 13.80 -3.66 4.14
C ALA A 188 15.11 -3.76 3.35
N PRO A 189 15.37 -2.86 2.38
CA PRO A 189 16.53 -2.96 1.50
C PRO A 189 17.86 -2.81 2.24
N GLN A 190 17.94 -1.99 3.28
CA GLN A 190 19.15 -1.80 4.08
C GLN A 190 19.50 -3.10 4.83
N ALA A 191 18.51 -3.72 5.46
CA ALA A 191 18.66 -5.01 6.12
C ALA A 191 19.05 -6.11 5.12
N GLY A 192 18.39 -6.15 3.96
CA GLY A 192 18.67 -7.09 2.87
C GLY A 192 20.08 -6.97 2.29
N MET A 193 20.71 -5.80 2.35
CA MET A 193 22.13 -5.63 1.97
C MET A 193 23.07 -6.37 2.93
N ALA A 194 22.79 -6.30 4.22
CA ALA A 194 23.59 -6.97 5.25
C ALA A 194 23.28 -8.47 5.32
N ASP A 195 22.00 -8.83 5.38
CA ASP A 195 21.47 -10.18 5.46
C ASP A 195 20.19 -10.30 4.62
N ALA A 196 20.29 -11.01 3.49
CA ALA A 196 19.19 -11.14 2.54
C ALA A 196 18.00 -11.91 3.11
N ALA A 197 18.25 -12.90 3.98
CA ALA A 197 17.21 -13.66 4.67
C ALA A 197 16.44 -12.80 5.68
N ALA A 198 17.18 -12.10 6.56
CA ALA A 198 16.58 -11.18 7.53
C ALA A 198 15.80 -10.05 6.85
N GLY A 199 16.36 -9.44 5.80
CA GLY A 199 15.69 -8.38 5.05
C GLY A 199 14.38 -8.83 4.41
N SER A 200 14.30 -10.08 3.93
CA SER A 200 13.07 -10.64 3.36
C SER A 200 11.99 -10.87 4.43
N VAL A 201 12.37 -11.41 5.58
CA VAL A 201 11.46 -11.57 6.74
C VAL A 201 10.96 -10.21 7.22
N LEU A 202 11.86 -9.23 7.35
CA LEU A 202 11.48 -7.86 7.75
C LEU A 202 10.54 -7.18 6.76
N SER A 203 10.70 -7.44 5.45
CA SER A 203 9.79 -6.90 4.44
C SER A 203 8.36 -7.45 4.59
N VAL A 204 8.21 -8.74 4.93
CA VAL A 204 6.90 -9.32 5.26
C VAL A 204 6.38 -8.72 6.56
N ALA A 205 7.20 -8.69 7.61
CA ALA A 205 6.82 -8.18 8.91
C ALA A 205 6.32 -6.72 8.84
N GLU A 206 7.03 -5.85 8.10
CA GLU A 206 6.61 -4.44 7.90
C GLU A 206 5.28 -4.34 7.15
N SER A 207 5.04 -5.15 6.10
CA SER A 207 3.75 -5.13 5.42
C SER A 207 2.59 -5.53 6.34
N LEU A 208 2.85 -6.42 7.30
CA LEU A 208 1.88 -6.88 8.29
C LEU A 208 1.67 -5.85 9.41
N THR A 209 2.72 -5.25 9.95
CA THR A 209 2.60 -4.19 10.97
C THR A 209 1.97 -2.92 10.40
N ASN A 210 2.06 -2.71 9.08
CA ASN A 210 1.36 -1.64 8.38
C ASN A 210 -0.13 -1.94 8.15
N ILE A 211 -0.52 -3.17 7.79
CA ILE A 211 -1.93 -3.49 7.54
C ILE A 211 -2.72 -3.77 8.82
N VAL A 212 -2.05 -4.02 9.94
CA VAL A 212 -2.70 -4.39 11.22
C VAL A 212 -3.72 -3.37 11.72
N TRP A 213 -3.64 -2.11 11.29
CA TRP A 213 -4.52 -1.02 11.68
C TRP A 213 -5.90 -1.05 11.03
N ALA A 214 -6.09 -1.88 10.01
CA ALA A 214 -7.39 -2.16 9.41
C ALA A 214 -8.02 -3.40 10.08
N PRO A 215 -9.30 -3.36 10.49
CA PRO A 215 -9.96 -4.52 11.08
C PRO A 215 -10.23 -5.59 10.02
N ILE A 216 -9.36 -6.59 9.94
CA ILE A 216 -9.41 -7.66 8.95
C ILE A 216 -10.68 -8.49 9.14
N ALA A 217 -11.33 -8.84 8.04
CA ALA A 217 -12.48 -9.74 8.05
C ALA A 217 -12.01 -11.17 8.27
N THR A 218 -12.73 -11.92 9.11
CA THR A 218 -12.48 -13.34 9.40
C THR A 218 -13.72 -14.15 9.10
N ASP A 219 -13.56 -15.45 8.86
CA ASP A 219 -14.65 -16.41 8.69
C ASP A 219 -14.47 -17.64 9.58
N GLN A 220 -15.34 -18.66 9.42
CA GLN A 220 -15.26 -19.87 10.23
C GLN A 220 -14.08 -20.77 9.86
N ALA A 221 -13.61 -20.72 8.62
CA ALA A 221 -12.48 -21.51 8.15
C ALA A 221 -11.15 -20.88 8.60
N HIS A 222 -11.09 -19.55 8.65
CA HIS A 222 -9.92 -18.77 9.02
C HIS A 222 -10.29 -17.77 10.13
N PRO A 223 -10.38 -18.23 11.38
CA PRO A 223 -10.77 -17.40 12.51
C PRO A 223 -9.70 -16.40 12.94
N CYS A 224 -8.43 -16.66 12.62
CA CYS A 224 -7.32 -15.78 12.90
C CYS A 224 -7.20 -14.69 11.82
N ALA A 225 -7.09 -13.43 12.23
CA ALA A 225 -7.08 -12.32 11.28
C ALA A 225 -5.87 -12.36 10.32
N ILE A 226 -4.70 -12.75 10.81
CA ILE A 226 -3.48 -12.82 10.00
C ILE A 226 -3.62 -13.79 8.81
N GLU A 227 -4.30 -14.92 8.98
CA GLU A 227 -4.50 -15.93 7.94
C GLU A 227 -5.39 -15.47 6.77
N ASN A 228 -6.11 -14.36 6.94
CA ASN A 228 -6.97 -13.76 5.91
C ASN A 228 -6.26 -12.67 5.08
N ILE A 229 -4.94 -12.58 5.19
CA ILE A 229 -4.13 -11.64 4.43
C ILE A 229 -3.47 -12.39 3.28
N ASN A 230 -3.57 -11.82 2.08
CA ASN A 230 -2.84 -12.29 0.91
C ASN A 230 -1.68 -11.34 0.61
N LEU A 231 -0.55 -11.92 0.21
CA LEU A 231 0.65 -11.18 -0.11
C LEU A 231 0.98 -11.23 -1.60
N SER A 232 1.60 -10.17 -2.10
CA SER A 232 2.28 -10.16 -3.39
C SER A 232 3.74 -9.80 -3.16
N ALA A 233 4.67 -10.66 -3.59
CA ALA A 233 6.10 -10.46 -3.40
C ALA A 233 6.77 -10.06 -4.72
N ASN A 234 7.30 -8.83 -4.79
CA ASN A 234 8.02 -8.32 -5.95
C ASN A 234 9.51 -8.29 -5.67
N TRP A 235 10.24 -9.19 -6.33
CA TRP A 235 11.67 -9.34 -6.21
C TRP A 235 12.40 -8.46 -7.21
N MET A 236 13.28 -7.59 -6.71
CA MET A 236 14.16 -6.75 -7.51
C MET A 236 15.59 -7.07 -7.12
N TRP A 237 16.29 -7.81 -7.97
CA TRP A 237 17.59 -8.36 -7.63
C TRP A 237 18.64 -8.00 -8.68
N PRO A 238 19.91 -7.76 -8.29
CA PRO A 238 20.98 -7.57 -9.25
C PRO A 238 21.18 -8.87 -10.02
N CYS A 239 21.42 -8.72 -11.31
CA CYS A 239 21.40 -9.82 -12.24
C CYS A 239 22.32 -11.00 -11.85
N ARG A 240 22.02 -12.15 -12.45
CA ARG A 240 22.77 -13.40 -12.39
C ARG A 240 24.26 -13.29 -12.75
N SER A 241 24.69 -12.15 -13.29
CA SER A 241 26.10 -11.87 -13.60
C SER A 241 26.91 -11.44 -12.37
N GLN A 242 26.26 -11.22 -11.23
CA GLN A 242 26.92 -10.86 -9.98
C GLN A 242 27.16 -12.11 -9.15
N LYS A 243 28.42 -12.42 -8.86
CA LYS A 243 28.80 -13.59 -8.08
C LYS A 243 28.22 -13.53 -6.67
N GLY A 244 27.57 -14.60 -6.23
CA GLY A 244 26.93 -14.73 -4.92
C GLY A 244 25.49 -14.24 -4.86
N GLU A 245 24.98 -13.51 -5.87
CA GLU A 245 23.65 -12.92 -5.82
C GLU A 245 22.52 -13.93 -6.08
N ASP A 246 22.76 -15.00 -6.87
CA ASP A 246 21.79 -16.08 -7.00
C ASP A 246 21.62 -16.83 -5.68
N THR A 247 22.71 -17.07 -4.94
CA THR A 247 22.66 -17.69 -3.61
C THR A 247 21.94 -16.79 -2.61
N ARG A 248 22.20 -15.49 -2.63
CA ARG A 248 21.52 -14.53 -1.74
C ARG A 248 20.03 -14.46 -2.04
N LEU A 249 19.63 -14.45 -3.32
CA LEU A 249 18.22 -14.49 -3.73
C LEU A 249 17.55 -15.79 -3.23
N TYR A 250 18.20 -16.95 -3.39
CA TYR A 250 17.66 -18.21 -2.90
C TYR A 250 17.40 -18.17 -1.40
N ASN A 251 18.39 -17.72 -0.62
CA ASN A 251 18.26 -17.61 0.83
C ASN A 251 17.16 -16.64 1.25
N ALA A 252 17.01 -15.52 0.52
CA ALA A 252 15.98 -14.54 0.75
C ALA A 252 14.58 -15.11 0.49
N VAL A 253 14.40 -15.81 -0.63
CA VAL A 253 13.13 -16.47 -0.99
C VAL A 253 12.79 -17.56 0.00
N GLN A 254 13.76 -18.39 0.38
CA GLN A 254 13.56 -19.47 1.35
C GLN A 254 13.08 -18.91 2.70
N ALA A 255 13.76 -17.89 3.23
CA ALA A 255 13.41 -17.30 4.51
C ALA A 255 12.02 -16.63 4.49
N LEU A 256 11.66 -15.95 3.41
CA LEU A 256 10.32 -15.38 3.23
C LEU A 256 9.27 -16.49 3.18
N SER A 257 9.53 -17.55 2.41
CA SER A 257 8.62 -18.68 2.26
C SER A 257 8.39 -19.38 3.59
N ASP A 258 9.45 -19.68 4.33
CA ASP A 258 9.37 -20.35 5.62
C ASP A 258 8.56 -19.48 6.61
N PHE A 259 8.86 -18.19 6.69
CA PHE A 259 8.14 -17.27 7.56
C PHE A 259 6.64 -17.15 7.19
N CYS A 260 6.31 -17.07 5.90
CA CYS A 260 4.92 -17.06 5.44
C CYS A 260 4.20 -18.38 5.78
N CYS A 261 4.87 -19.53 5.62
CA CYS A 261 4.30 -20.83 5.98
C CYS A 261 4.03 -20.92 7.50
N ASP A 262 4.96 -20.46 8.33
CA ASP A 262 4.81 -20.46 9.78
C ASP A 262 3.65 -19.55 10.24
N LEU A 263 3.36 -18.47 9.50
CA LEU A 263 2.25 -17.56 9.75
C LEU A 263 0.92 -17.98 9.11
N GLY A 264 0.90 -19.03 8.28
CA GLY A 264 -0.28 -19.45 7.53
C GLY A 264 -0.68 -18.47 6.41
N LEU A 265 0.27 -17.70 5.88
CA LEU A 265 0.03 -16.67 4.86
C LEU A 265 0.12 -17.22 3.44
N ASN A 266 -0.75 -16.71 2.57
CA ASN A 266 -0.76 -17.04 1.16
C ASN A 266 -0.04 -15.97 0.32
N VAL A 267 0.85 -16.40 -0.59
CA VAL A 267 1.53 -15.55 -1.57
C VAL A 267 1.09 -15.96 -2.99
N PRO A 268 -0.14 -15.61 -3.42
CA PRO A 268 -0.72 -16.09 -4.67
C PRO A 268 -0.08 -15.47 -5.92
N THR A 269 0.62 -14.36 -5.77
CA THR A 269 1.18 -13.63 -6.90
C THR A 269 2.49 -12.93 -6.52
N GLY A 270 3.26 -12.61 -7.51
CA GLY A 270 4.50 -11.87 -7.38
C GLY A 270 5.14 -11.63 -8.73
N LYS A 271 6.28 -11.00 -8.72
CA LYS A 271 7.07 -10.71 -9.91
C LYS A 271 8.55 -10.67 -9.54
N ASP A 272 9.39 -11.01 -10.49
CA ASP A 272 10.83 -10.86 -10.36
C ASP A 272 11.42 -9.95 -11.45
N SER A 273 12.47 -9.22 -11.11
CA SER A 273 13.30 -8.45 -12.01
C SER A 273 14.75 -8.70 -11.63
N LEU A 274 15.41 -9.63 -12.34
CA LEU A 274 16.72 -10.18 -11.95
C LEU A 274 17.91 -9.51 -12.62
N SER A 275 17.72 -8.34 -13.23
CA SER A 275 18.78 -7.61 -13.93
C SER A 275 18.79 -6.10 -13.62
N LEU A 276 18.46 -5.75 -12.37
CA LEU A 276 18.39 -4.35 -11.94
C LEU A 276 19.77 -3.70 -11.89
N SER A 277 20.14 -3.09 -12.99
CA SER A 277 21.33 -2.26 -13.10
C SER A 277 21.11 -1.17 -14.13
N GLN A 278 21.80 -0.04 -13.95
CA GLN A 278 21.80 1.08 -14.90
C GLN A 278 23.19 1.29 -15.45
N GLN A 279 23.31 1.24 -16.76
CA GLN A 279 24.52 1.62 -17.50
C GLN A 279 24.41 3.10 -17.89
N TYR A 280 25.41 3.90 -17.53
CA TYR A 280 25.50 5.30 -17.90
C TYR A 280 26.36 5.52 -19.14
N PRO A 281 26.18 6.65 -19.90
CA PRO A 281 26.96 6.93 -21.12
C PRO A 281 28.48 7.02 -20.90
N ASP A 282 28.90 7.36 -19.69
CA ASP A 282 30.32 7.42 -19.28
C ASP A 282 30.94 6.04 -19.00
N GLY A 283 30.17 4.96 -19.22
CA GLY A 283 30.59 3.59 -18.96
C GLY A 283 30.39 3.13 -17.51
N LYS A 284 29.97 4.01 -16.61
CA LYS A 284 29.69 3.66 -15.22
C LYS A 284 28.42 2.79 -15.13
N LYS A 285 28.52 1.68 -14.42
CA LYS A 285 27.39 0.81 -14.10
C LYS A 285 27.04 0.93 -12.63
N VAL A 286 25.77 1.21 -12.34
CA VAL A 286 25.21 1.16 -10.99
C VAL A 286 24.33 -0.08 -10.87
N ILE A 287 24.55 -0.86 -9.83
CA ILE A 287 23.82 -2.09 -9.52
C ILE A 287 22.93 -1.80 -8.34
N ALA A 288 21.62 -2.11 -8.47
CA ALA A 288 20.68 -1.97 -7.37
C ALA A 288 20.94 -3.04 -6.31
N PRO A 289 20.73 -2.77 -5.02
CA PRO A 289 20.76 -3.81 -4.00
C PRO A 289 19.60 -4.80 -4.22
N GLY A 290 19.83 -6.07 -3.88
CA GLY A 290 18.76 -7.06 -3.86
C GLY A 290 17.71 -6.69 -2.80
N THR A 291 16.44 -6.63 -3.20
CA THR A 291 15.33 -6.32 -2.30
C THR A 291 14.06 -7.03 -2.72
N VAL A 292 13.14 -7.22 -1.78
CA VAL A 292 11.76 -7.59 -2.03
C VAL A 292 10.83 -6.51 -1.52
N ILE A 293 9.83 -6.16 -2.32
CA ILE A 293 8.69 -5.34 -1.88
C ILE A 293 7.50 -6.27 -1.72
N VAL A 294 6.98 -6.32 -0.51
CA VAL A 294 5.81 -7.14 -0.15
C VAL A 294 4.60 -6.23 -0.05
N THR A 295 3.57 -6.54 -0.82
CA THR A 295 2.25 -5.89 -0.70
C THR A 295 1.31 -6.84 0.02
N SER A 296 0.71 -6.38 1.11
CA SER A 296 -0.38 -7.08 1.80
C SER A 296 -1.74 -6.53 1.38
N GLY A 297 -2.72 -7.41 1.26
CA GLY A 297 -4.10 -7.06 0.94
C GLY A 297 -5.09 -7.94 1.69
N ALA A 298 -6.17 -7.34 2.20
CA ALA A 298 -7.19 -8.06 2.93
C ALA A 298 -8.56 -7.38 2.88
N GLU A 299 -9.64 -8.17 3.04
CA GLU A 299 -10.98 -7.64 3.26
C GLU A 299 -11.08 -7.01 4.66
N VAL A 300 -11.71 -5.84 4.74
CA VAL A 300 -11.96 -5.09 5.98
C VAL A 300 -13.41 -5.31 6.41
N SER A 301 -13.60 -5.71 7.66
CA SER A 301 -14.94 -5.99 8.22
C SER A 301 -15.75 -4.72 8.51
N ASP A 302 -15.12 -3.65 8.98
CA ASP A 302 -15.75 -2.34 9.24
C ASP A 302 -14.75 -1.19 9.05
N ILE A 303 -14.86 -0.48 7.92
CA ILE A 303 -14.01 0.65 7.56
C ILE A 303 -14.00 1.80 8.58
N ARG A 304 -14.99 1.88 9.47
CA ARG A 304 -15.09 2.92 10.49
C ARG A 304 -14.20 2.66 11.70
N LYS A 305 -13.67 1.44 11.82
CA LYS A 305 -12.77 1.02 12.90
C LYS A 305 -11.30 1.07 12.55
N VAL A 306 -10.96 1.57 11.36
CA VAL A 306 -9.55 1.73 10.93
C VAL A 306 -8.86 2.72 11.86
N ILE A 307 -7.73 2.32 12.42
CA ILE A 307 -6.96 3.13 13.35
C ILE A 307 -6.09 4.15 12.60
N SER A 308 -5.91 5.32 13.18
CA SER A 308 -5.01 6.37 12.69
C SER A 308 -3.69 6.33 13.44
N PRO A 309 -2.55 6.63 12.80
CA PRO A 309 -1.28 6.79 13.50
C PRO A 309 -1.23 8.05 14.38
N VAL A 310 -2.09 9.02 14.14
CA VAL A 310 -2.03 10.33 14.82
C VAL A 310 -2.51 10.21 16.27
N MET A 311 -1.62 10.53 17.19
CA MET A 311 -1.91 10.52 18.62
C MET A 311 -3.07 11.46 18.98
N VAL A 312 -4.01 10.99 19.77
CA VAL A 312 -5.07 11.81 20.38
C VAL A 312 -4.50 12.57 21.59
N ASN A 313 -4.66 13.89 21.62
CA ASN A 313 -4.17 14.75 22.71
C ASN A 313 -5.03 14.62 24.00
N ASP A 314 -5.20 13.40 24.50
CA ASP A 314 -5.92 13.12 25.74
C ASP A 314 -4.97 12.74 26.87
N LYS A 315 -4.83 13.62 27.87
CA LYS A 315 -3.99 13.36 29.05
C LYS A 315 -4.41 12.15 29.88
N ASN A 316 -5.63 11.63 29.67
CA ASN A 316 -6.14 10.43 30.34
C ASN A 316 -5.96 9.18 29.46
N SER A 317 -4.88 9.12 28.74
CA SER A 317 -4.49 7.98 27.92
C SER A 317 -3.02 7.64 28.10
N SER A 318 -2.64 6.47 27.68
CA SER A 318 -1.28 5.96 27.77
C SER A 318 -0.88 5.28 26.47
N LEU A 319 0.42 5.35 26.13
CA LEU A 319 0.99 4.66 24.98
C LEU A 319 1.74 3.41 25.45
N TYR A 320 1.53 2.34 24.73
CA TYR A 320 2.12 1.04 24.98
C TYR A 320 2.94 0.59 23.79
N TYR A 321 4.14 0.11 24.03
CA TYR A 321 5.00 -0.56 23.06
C TYR A 321 4.77 -2.07 23.14
N ILE A 322 4.65 -2.71 21.99
CA ILE A 322 4.55 -4.15 21.81
C ILE A 322 5.61 -4.56 20.79
N ASP A 323 6.58 -5.37 21.22
CA ASP A 323 7.59 -5.95 20.34
C ASP A 323 7.02 -7.18 19.65
N PHE A 324 7.07 -7.21 18.32
CA PHE A 324 6.67 -8.36 17.51
C PHE A 324 7.86 -9.22 17.11
N SER A 325 9.08 -8.67 17.23
CA SER A 325 10.29 -9.34 16.73
C SER A 325 10.76 -10.51 17.60
N PHE A 326 10.51 -10.43 18.89
CA PHE A 326 11.10 -11.34 19.89
C PHE A 326 12.62 -11.43 19.78
N ASP A 327 13.29 -10.36 19.31
CA ASP A 327 14.74 -10.26 19.13
C ASP A 327 15.32 -9.07 19.90
N LYS A 328 16.62 -9.06 20.10
CA LYS A 328 17.33 -7.93 20.71
C LYS A 328 17.33 -6.73 19.76
N GLN A 329 17.35 -5.53 20.34
CA GLN A 329 17.48 -4.30 19.59
C GLN A 329 18.84 -4.23 18.88
N ARG A 330 18.82 -4.03 17.55
CA ARG A 330 19.99 -4.07 16.68
C ARG A 330 19.97 -2.90 15.70
N LEU A 331 21.14 -2.39 15.33
CA LEU A 331 21.28 -1.23 14.43
C LEU A 331 21.90 -1.57 13.06
N GLY A 332 22.33 -2.80 12.84
CA GLY A 332 22.79 -3.23 11.52
C GLY A 332 21.63 -3.30 10.52
N GLY A 333 21.89 -2.98 9.26
CA GLY A 333 20.88 -3.00 8.21
C GLY A 333 19.73 -2.02 8.45
N SER A 334 19.97 -0.90 9.13
CA SER A 334 18.99 0.13 9.43
C SER A 334 19.31 1.45 8.73
N VAL A 335 18.34 2.37 8.68
CA VAL A 335 18.60 3.74 8.21
C VAL A 335 19.55 4.49 9.14
N PHE A 336 19.64 4.10 10.42
CA PHE A 336 20.63 4.63 11.33
C PHE A 336 22.07 4.26 10.89
N ALA A 337 22.31 3.01 10.51
CA ALA A 337 23.56 2.58 9.94
C ALA A 337 23.87 3.30 8.62
N GLN A 338 22.86 3.44 7.74
CA GLN A 338 22.98 4.16 6.47
C GLN A 338 23.36 5.62 6.69
N MET A 339 22.78 6.30 7.66
CA MET A 339 23.10 7.68 8.02
C MET A 339 24.58 7.84 8.41
N LEU A 340 25.16 6.82 9.03
CA LEU A 340 26.58 6.79 9.38
C LEU A 340 27.49 6.33 8.22
N GLY A 341 26.93 6.07 7.02
CA GLY A 341 27.66 5.54 5.88
C GLY A 341 28.11 4.08 6.08
N LYS A 342 27.40 3.33 6.92
CA LYS A 342 27.65 1.93 7.25
C LYS A 342 26.49 1.05 6.82
N ILE A 343 26.72 -0.24 6.69
CA ILE A 343 25.67 -1.27 6.55
C ILE A 343 25.39 -1.88 7.93
N GLY A 344 26.45 -2.21 8.68
CA GLY A 344 26.36 -2.92 9.95
C GLY A 344 26.16 -4.43 9.76
N SER A 345 26.62 -5.21 10.70
CA SER A 345 26.57 -6.69 10.62
C SER A 345 25.47 -7.32 11.47
N ASP A 346 24.88 -6.56 12.37
CA ASP A 346 23.96 -7.05 13.39
C ASP A 346 22.53 -6.63 13.06
N VAL A 347 21.86 -7.40 12.18
CA VAL A 347 20.51 -7.12 11.65
C VAL A 347 19.45 -7.78 12.54
N PRO A 348 18.37 -7.08 12.90
CA PRO A 348 17.23 -7.71 13.58
C PRO A 348 16.48 -8.66 12.63
N THR A 349 15.69 -9.56 13.21
CA THR A 349 14.74 -10.40 12.47
C THR A 349 13.57 -10.77 13.37
N VAL A 350 12.57 -11.48 12.86
CA VAL A 350 11.53 -12.10 13.68
C VAL A 350 12.04 -13.47 14.15
N LYS A 351 12.22 -13.64 15.45
CA LYS A 351 12.75 -14.88 16.05
C LYS A 351 11.67 -15.91 16.36
N ASN A 352 10.43 -15.47 16.55
CA ASN A 352 9.31 -16.34 16.88
C ASN A 352 8.09 -15.95 16.04
N PRO A 353 7.85 -16.63 14.91
CA PRO A 353 6.69 -16.37 14.04
C PRO A 353 5.34 -16.54 14.73
N GLU A 354 5.20 -17.55 15.59
CA GLU A 354 3.96 -17.79 16.35
C GLU A 354 3.63 -16.59 17.26
N TYR A 355 4.63 -16.12 18.00
CA TYR A 355 4.46 -14.94 18.85
C TYR A 355 4.12 -13.67 18.02
N PHE A 356 4.70 -13.51 16.84
CA PHE A 356 4.36 -12.43 15.91
C PHE A 356 2.88 -12.50 15.51
N ALA A 357 2.38 -13.70 15.17
CA ALA A 357 0.98 -13.92 14.83
C ALA A 357 0.05 -13.62 16.02
N ASP A 358 0.44 -14.04 17.23
CA ASP A 358 -0.31 -13.76 18.46
C ASP A 358 -0.40 -12.25 18.72
N CYS A 359 0.71 -11.51 18.58
CA CYS A 359 0.72 -10.06 18.69
C CYS A 359 -0.20 -9.41 17.65
N PHE A 360 -0.11 -9.82 16.38
CA PHE A 360 -0.97 -9.32 15.31
C PHE A 360 -2.46 -9.53 15.63
N ASN A 361 -2.85 -10.75 15.96
CA ASN A 361 -4.23 -11.11 16.28
C ASN A 361 -4.74 -10.39 17.53
N ALA A 362 -3.88 -10.19 18.53
CA ALA A 362 -4.22 -9.42 19.73
C ALA A 362 -4.55 -7.95 19.39
N ILE A 363 -3.77 -7.30 18.55
CA ILE A 363 -4.07 -5.93 18.09
C ILE A 363 -5.39 -5.90 17.31
N GLN A 364 -5.66 -6.87 16.45
CA GLN A 364 -6.92 -6.98 15.71
C GLN A 364 -8.13 -7.09 16.68
N GLU A 365 -8.02 -7.88 17.72
CA GLU A 365 -9.08 -8.02 18.72
C GLU A 365 -9.30 -6.71 19.49
N LEU A 366 -8.24 -6.00 19.88
CA LEU A 366 -8.35 -4.70 20.54
C LEU A 366 -9.02 -3.65 19.63
N ILE A 367 -8.74 -3.67 18.31
CA ILE A 367 -9.41 -2.82 17.32
C ILE A 367 -10.91 -3.15 17.26
N GLN A 368 -11.26 -4.45 17.17
CA GLN A 368 -12.67 -4.88 17.15
C GLN A 368 -13.42 -4.44 18.41
N LYS A 369 -12.77 -4.49 19.57
CA LYS A 369 -13.31 -4.00 20.86
C LYS A 369 -13.41 -2.46 20.93
N GLY A 370 -12.77 -1.72 20.01
CA GLY A 370 -12.71 -0.25 20.04
C GLY A 370 -11.89 0.29 21.22
N TRP A 371 -10.83 -0.40 21.61
CA TRP A 371 -9.99 -0.02 22.75
C TRP A 371 -8.75 0.77 22.35
N ILE A 372 -8.35 0.74 21.08
CA ILE A 372 -7.24 1.50 20.55
C ILE A 372 -7.72 2.88 20.06
N MET A 373 -7.09 3.93 20.51
CA MET A 373 -7.36 5.33 20.14
C MET A 373 -6.52 5.78 18.95
N ALA A 374 -5.26 5.38 18.91
CA ALA A 374 -4.29 5.60 17.84
C ALA A 374 -3.25 4.49 17.86
N GLY A 375 -2.56 4.26 16.77
CA GLY A 375 -1.49 3.28 16.71
C GLY A 375 -0.63 3.44 15.47
N HIS A 376 0.65 3.11 15.59
CA HIS A 376 1.66 3.23 14.53
C HIS A 376 2.66 2.09 14.62
N ASP A 377 3.15 1.63 13.47
CA ASP A 377 4.20 0.61 13.42
C ASP A 377 5.58 1.21 13.74
N ILE A 378 6.54 0.34 13.99
CA ILE A 378 7.95 0.70 14.10
C ILE A 378 8.66 0.14 12.88
N SER A 379 9.17 1.05 12.05
CA SER A 379 9.86 0.77 10.80
C SER A 379 11.11 1.64 10.65
N ALA A 380 11.37 2.17 9.46
CA ALA A 380 12.55 2.99 9.18
C ALA A 380 12.69 4.18 10.16
N GLY A 381 13.83 4.26 10.84
CA GLY A 381 14.13 5.27 11.85
C GLY A 381 13.77 4.89 13.28
N GLY A 382 13.17 3.73 13.50
CA GLY A 382 12.92 3.13 14.82
C GLY A 382 11.86 3.82 15.67
N LEU A 383 11.83 3.47 16.95
CA LEU A 383 10.83 3.93 17.91
C LEU A 383 10.70 5.46 17.99
N ILE A 384 11.81 6.19 17.98
CA ILE A 384 11.76 7.66 18.10
C ILE A 384 11.08 8.31 16.90
N THR A 385 11.28 7.76 15.70
CA THR A 385 10.60 8.23 14.49
C THR A 385 9.10 7.97 14.57
N ALA A 386 8.68 6.75 14.94
CA ALA A 386 7.27 6.41 15.13
C ALA A 386 6.57 7.35 16.14
N LEU A 387 7.21 7.62 17.28
CA LEU A 387 6.66 8.54 18.29
C LEU A 387 6.56 9.99 17.78
N LEU A 388 7.52 10.46 16.99
CA LEU A 388 7.46 11.78 16.35
C LEU A 388 6.34 11.84 15.30
N GLU A 389 6.23 10.85 14.44
CA GLU A 389 5.21 10.78 13.40
C GLU A 389 3.80 10.73 13.98
N MET A 390 3.61 10.05 15.12
CA MET A 390 2.34 10.10 15.88
C MET A 390 1.96 11.51 16.32
N THR A 391 2.91 12.45 16.44
CA THR A 391 2.66 13.84 16.83
C THR A 391 2.69 14.85 15.69
N PHE A 392 3.36 14.54 14.58
CA PHE A 392 3.64 15.49 13.50
C PHE A 392 2.41 16.10 12.84
N ALA A 393 1.31 15.37 12.77
CA ALA A 393 0.09 15.86 12.14
C ALA A 393 -0.81 16.69 13.06
N ASN A 394 -0.48 16.78 14.35
CA ASN A 394 -1.17 17.65 15.30
C ASN A 394 -0.59 19.07 15.28
N THR A 395 -1.43 20.07 15.53
CA THR A 395 -1.00 21.48 15.69
C THR A 395 -0.44 21.77 17.07
N THR A 396 -0.81 20.99 18.06
CA THR A 396 -0.37 21.13 19.46
C THR A 396 -0.19 19.75 20.10
N GLY A 397 0.48 19.73 21.25
CA GLY A 397 0.67 18.53 22.05
C GLY A 397 1.97 17.79 21.74
N GLY A 398 2.39 17.02 22.69
CA GLY A 398 3.56 16.16 22.66
C GLY A 398 3.38 15.00 23.63
N MET A 399 4.47 14.40 24.08
CA MET A 399 4.41 13.28 24.99
C MET A 399 5.60 13.23 25.96
N HIS A 400 5.39 12.59 27.09
CA HIS A 400 6.44 12.20 28.00
C HIS A 400 6.68 10.70 27.86
N VAL A 401 7.89 10.34 27.47
CA VAL A 401 8.34 8.96 27.21
C VAL A 401 9.25 8.51 28.34
N ASN A 402 8.94 7.39 28.97
CA ASN A 402 9.75 6.76 29.98
C ASN A 402 10.20 5.38 29.48
N LEU A 403 11.51 5.21 29.33
CA LEU A 403 12.11 3.97 28.82
C LEU A 403 12.57 3.02 29.94
N HIS A 404 12.33 3.34 31.22
CA HIS A 404 12.81 2.54 32.34
C HIS A 404 12.30 1.09 32.31
N ASP A 405 11.01 0.90 32.01
CA ASP A 405 10.38 -0.43 32.04
C ASP A 405 10.62 -1.26 30.75
N ILE A 406 11.14 -0.65 29.69
CA ILE A 406 11.43 -1.31 28.41
C ILE A 406 12.92 -1.63 28.24
N MET A 407 13.80 -0.92 28.97
CA MET A 407 15.25 -1.08 28.91
C MET A 407 15.78 -1.71 30.21
N GLN A 408 16.69 -2.66 30.06
CA GLN A 408 17.50 -3.18 31.17
C GLN A 408 18.69 -2.24 31.47
N ASP A 409 19.40 -2.46 32.57
CA ASP A 409 20.48 -1.57 33.01
C ASP A 409 21.62 -1.43 31.99
N ASP A 410 21.93 -2.49 31.24
CA ASP A 410 22.98 -2.53 30.23
C ASP A 410 22.51 -2.14 28.83
N ASP A 411 21.23 -1.80 28.65
CA ASP A 411 20.68 -1.45 27.36
C ASP A 411 21.10 -0.04 26.93
N ASP A 412 21.37 0.09 25.64
CA ASP A 412 21.80 1.32 25.01
C ASP A 412 20.59 2.13 24.50
N ILE A 413 20.46 3.37 24.97
CA ILE A 413 19.37 4.27 24.61
C ILE A 413 19.30 4.56 23.09
N VAL A 414 20.44 4.62 22.40
CA VAL A 414 20.48 4.83 20.95
C VAL A 414 19.90 3.62 20.24
N LYS A 415 20.26 2.40 20.66
CA LYS A 415 19.65 1.18 20.13
C LYS A 415 18.14 1.16 20.33
N MET A 416 17.68 1.47 21.55
CA MET A 416 16.25 1.48 21.86
C MET A 416 15.48 2.46 21.00
N LEU A 417 16.04 3.63 20.74
CA LEU A 417 15.36 4.68 19.96
C LEU A 417 15.41 4.46 18.45
N PHE A 418 16.47 3.86 17.91
CA PHE A 418 16.71 3.78 16.46
C PHE A 418 16.70 2.36 15.89
N ALA A 419 16.57 1.31 16.70
CA ALA A 419 16.43 -0.05 16.17
C ALA A 419 15.11 -0.20 15.42
N GLU A 420 15.18 -0.90 14.29
CA GLU A 420 14.05 -1.11 13.38
C GLU A 420 13.48 -2.54 13.55
N ASN A 421 13.45 -3.01 14.79
CA ASN A 421 12.79 -4.27 15.11
C ASN A 421 11.27 -4.13 14.88
N PRO A 422 10.62 -5.09 14.19
CA PRO A 422 9.17 -5.05 14.01
C PRO A 422 8.42 -4.97 15.33
N GLY A 423 7.54 -3.99 15.44
CA GLY A 423 6.74 -3.75 16.63
C GLY A 423 5.72 -2.64 16.38
N VAL A 424 4.91 -2.33 17.39
CA VAL A 424 3.89 -1.29 17.30
C VAL A 424 3.81 -0.46 18.57
N VAL A 425 3.34 0.78 18.42
CA VAL A 425 2.93 1.63 19.53
C VAL A 425 1.42 1.85 19.44
N ILE A 426 0.70 1.55 20.52
CA ILE A 426 -0.74 1.80 20.60
C ILE A 426 -1.07 2.80 21.70
N GLN A 427 -2.05 3.66 21.47
CA GLN A 427 -2.62 4.56 22.47
C GLN A 427 -3.95 4.00 22.98
N VAL A 428 -4.10 3.93 24.31
CA VAL A 428 -5.27 3.39 24.98
C VAL A 428 -5.73 4.37 26.07
N SER A 429 -7.05 4.55 26.21
CA SER A 429 -7.63 5.35 27.30
C SER A 429 -7.35 4.72 28.68
N ASP A 430 -6.98 5.52 29.66
CA ASP A 430 -6.71 5.06 31.03
C ASP A 430 -7.92 4.37 31.68
N ARG A 431 -9.14 4.63 31.18
CA ARG A 431 -10.36 3.91 31.60
C ARG A 431 -10.30 2.42 31.24
N ARG A 432 -9.55 2.05 30.20
CA ARG A 432 -9.35 0.68 29.71
C ARG A 432 -8.06 0.03 30.18
N LYS A 433 -7.22 0.74 30.90
CA LYS A 433 -5.90 0.27 31.34
C LYS A 433 -5.92 -1.12 31.99
N LYS A 434 -6.90 -1.38 32.88
CA LYS A 434 -7.01 -2.68 33.55
C LYS A 434 -7.48 -3.78 32.60
N ASP A 435 -8.40 -3.46 31.71
CA ASP A 435 -8.95 -4.40 30.74
C ASP A 435 -7.86 -4.81 29.72
N VAL A 436 -7.11 -3.84 29.21
CA VAL A 436 -6.00 -4.06 28.25
C VAL A 436 -4.85 -4.83 28.91
N LYS A 437 -4.48 -4.47 30.14
CA LYS A 437 -3.49 -5.21 30.92
C LYS A 437 -3.86 -6.69 31.03
N LYS A 438 -5.08 -6.95 31.54
CA LYS A 438 -5.58 -8.32 31.69
C LYS A 438 -5.61 -9.07 30.35
N PHE A 439 -6.04 -8.39 29.28
CA PHE A 439 -6.11 -8.97 27.94
C PHE A 439 -4.73 -9.43 27.45
N PHE A 440 -3.68 -8.62 27.57
CA PHE A 440 -2.33 -9.01 27.18
C PHE A 440 -1.77 -10.14 28.04
N GLU A 441 -2.01 -10.08 29.38
CA GLU A 441 -1.57 -11.13 30.29
C GLU A 441 -2.26 -12.48 29.98
N ASP A 442 -3.57 -12.46 29.73
CA ASP A 442 -4.36 -13.66 29.39
C ASP A 442 -3.93 -14.29 28.05
N ASN A 443 -3.39 -13.49 27.11
CA ASN A 443 -2.92 -13.93 25.80
C ASN A 443 -1.38 -14.11 25.72
N GLY A 444 -0.66 -13.93 26.82
CA GLY A 444 0.80 -14.11 26.84
C GLY A 444 1.58 -13.06 26.04
N ILE A 445 0.99 -11.89 25.76
CA ILE A 445 1.63 -10.83 24.98
C ILE A 445 2.43 -9.90 25.89
N GLY A 446 3.70 -9.72 25.55
CA GLY A 446 4.57 -8.73 26.19
C GLY A 446 4.18 -7.31 25.78
N TYR A 447 3.98 -6.45 26.75
CA TYR A 447 3.68 -5.05 26.49
C TYR A 447 4.32 -4.16 27.56
N THR A 448 4.69 -2.96 27.18
CA THR A 448 5.25 -1.98 28.12
C THR A 448 4.59 -0.62 27.93
N LYS A 449 4.14 -0.02 29.04
CA LYS A 449 3.70 1.37 29.01
C LYS A 449 4.93 2.27 28.88
N ILE A 450 5.05 2.97 27.75
CA ILE A 450 6.22 3.81 27.47
C ILE A 450 5.96 5.30 27.54
N ALA A 451 4.72 5.77 27.34
CA ALA A 451 4.47 7.21 27.27
C ALA A 451 3.05 7.59 27.71
N TYR A 452 2.86 8.91 27.88
CA TYR A 452 1.55 9.54 28.00
C TYR A 452 1.57 10.92 27.31
N PRO A 453 0.42 11.36 26.73
CA PRO A 453 0.33 12.66 26.07
C PRO A 453 0.51 13.85 27.02
N THR A 454 1.15 14.90 26.51
CA THR A 454 1.31 16.21 27.17
C THR A 454 0.69 17.29 26.29
N PRO A 455 -0.63 17.54 26.34
CA PRO A 455 -1.35 18.39 25.39
C PRO A 455 -0.85 19.83 25.29
N ASP A 456 -0.30 20.35 26.36
CA ASP A 456 0.13 21.76 26.46
C ASP A 456 1.57 22.01 26.01
N LYS A 457 2.29 20.97 25.55
CA LYS A 457 3.71 21.06 25.19
C LYS A 457 3.98 20.41 23.83
N CYS A 458 4.60 21.13 22.90
CA CYS A 458 5.07 20.58 21.62
C CYS A 458 6.47 19.96 21.75
N LEU A 459 6.63 19.07 22.72
CA LEU A 459 7.89 18.39 23.02
C LEU A 459 7.67 16.88 23.20
N ILE A 460 8.62 16.08 22.75
CA ILE A 460 8.80 14.71 23.23
C ILE A 460 9.91 14.73 24.27
N THR A 461 9.54 14.53 25.54
CA THR A 461 10.49 14.39 26.64
C THR A 461 10.79 12.91 26.86
N VAL A 462 12.03 12.47 26.63
CA VAL A 462 12.48 11.11 26.88
C VAL A 462 13.28 11.03 28.17
N VAL A 463 12.93 10.09 29.04
CA VAL A 463 13.64 9.84 30.31
C VAL A 463 14.01 8.39 30.46
N LYS A 464 15.21 8.11 31.02
CA LYS A 464 15.70 6.82 31.48
C LYS A 464 16.69 7.08 32.62
N ASP A 465 16.33 6.72 33.83
CA ASP A 465 17.11 7.01 35.04
C ASP A 465 17.52 8.50 35.12
N ASP A 466 18.83 8.81 35.15
CA ASP A 466 19.35 10.18 35.14
C ASP A 466 19.36 10.83 33.75
N PHE A 467 19.08 10.06 32.67
CA PHE A 467 18.99 10.60 31.33
C PHE A 467 17.65 11.31 31.14
N LYS A 468 17.72 12.57 30.68
CA LYS A 468 16.55 13.32 30.24
C LYS A 468 16.92 14.13 29.00
N HIS A 469 16.07 14.02 27.97
CA HIS A 469 16.24 14.79 26.74
C HIS A 469 14.89 15.24 26.19
N ASP A 470 14.84 16.49 25.71
CA ASP A 470 13.65 17.11 25.14
C ASP A 470 13.84 17.32 23.63
N PHE A 471 12.96 16.74 22.82
CA PHE A 471 12.91 16.89 21.38
C PHE A 471 11.81 17.90 21.00
N ASP A 472 12.16 18.99 20.32
CA ASP A 472 11.21 19.98 19.81
C ASP A 472 10.51 19.46 18.55
N ILE A 473 9.20 19.20 18.65
CA ILE A 473 8.39 18.58 17.60
C ILE A 473 8.33 19.47 16.36
N ASP A 474 8.17 20.79 16.52
CA ASP A 474 8.03 21.70 15.38
C ASP A 474 9.31 21.76 14.53
N THR A 475 10.46 21.83 15.19
CA THR A 475 11.77 21.84 14.53
C THR A 475 12.04 20.51 13.82
N LEU A 476 11.70 19.38 14.46
CA LEU A 476 11.94 18.06 13.90
C LEU A 476 10.95 17.74 12.76
N ARG A 477 9.70 18.20 12.85
CA ARG A 477 8.73 18.13 11.76
C ARG A 477 9.22 18.90 10.53
N ASP A 478 9.72 20.13 10.70
CA ASP A 478 10.30 20.92 9.61
C ASP A 478 11.53 20.21 9.00
N THR A 479 12.36 19.56 9.83
CA THR A 479 13.50 18.76 9.40
C THR A 479 13.06 17.55 8.57
N TRP A 480 12.07 16.79 9.05
CA TRP A 480 11.47 15.65 8.38
C TRP A 480 10.81 16.03 7.04
N TYR A 481 10.15 17.19 6.99
CA TYR A 481 9.51 17.69 5.77
C TYR A 481 10.51 18.25 4.74
N LYS A 482 11.69 18.64 5.16
CA LYS A 482 12.69 19.35 4.33
C LYS A 482 13.10 18.58 3.07
N THR A 483 13.31 17.27 3.17
CA THR A 483 13.67 16.42 2.00
C THR A 483 12.56 16.44 0.96
N SER A 484 11.30 16.35 1.38
CA SER A 484 10.14 16.53 0.50
C SER A 484 10.16 17.87 -0.23
N PHE A 485 10.42 18.96 0.48
CA PHE A 485 10.58 20.28 -0.13
C PHE A 485 11.73 20.33 -1.14
N LEU A 486 12.88 19.72 -0.84
CA LEU A 486 14.04 19.71 -1.73
C LEU A 486 13.77 18.96 -3.05
N LEU A 487 12.96 17.90 -3.00
CA LEU A 487 12.51 17.17 -4.18
C LEU A 487 11.43 17.95 -4.94
N ASP A 488 10.44 18.49 -4.24
CA ASP A 488 9.33 19.24 -4.84
C ASP A 488 9.81 20.47 -5.60
N ARG A 489 10.78 21.22 -5.09
CA ARG A 489 11.31 22.42 -5.76
C ARG A 489 11.96 22.14 -7.13
N ARG A 490 12.29 20.87 -7.42
CA ARG A 490 12.82 20.45 -8.75
C ARG A 490 11.71 20.20 -9.76
N GLN A 491 10.49 20.00 -9.30
CA GLN A 491 9.33 19.64 -10.12
C GLN A 491 8.32 20.79 -10.23
N SER A 492 8.18 21.61 -9.17
CA SER A 492 7.21 22.68 -9.11
C SER A 492 7.74 23.97 -9.72
N MET A 493 6.81 24.82 -10.18
CA MET A 493 7.15 26.19 -10.64
C MET A 493 7.92 26.96 -9.58
N ASN A 494 8.77 27.88 -10.02
CA ASN A 494 9.64 28.69 -9.15
C ASN A 494 8.87 29.31 -7.97
N GLY A 495 9.34 29.02 -6.76
CA GLY A 495 8.79 29.55 -5.51
C GLY A 495 7.57 28.81 -4.94
N MET A 496 6.89 27.92 -5.69
CA MET A 496 5.69 27.25 -5.18
C MET A 496 6.01 26.23 -4.10
N ALA A 497 7.04 25.41 -4.28
CA ALA A 497 7.51 24.49 -3.24
C ALA A 497 7.93 25.21 -1.96
N GLN A 498 8.57 26.39 -2.09
CA GLN A 498 8.93 27.22 -0.93
C GLN A 498 7.68 27.75 -0.20
N LYS A 499 6.67 28.20 -0.93
CA LYS A 499 5.40 28.66 -0.34
C LYS A 499 4.71 27.52 0.40
N ARG A 500 4.69 26.31 -0.18
CA ARG A 500 4.14 25.14 0.48
C ARG A 500 4.91 24.82 1.76
N TYR A 501 6.23 24.70 1.72
CA TYR A 501 7.06 24.42 2.88
C TYR A 501 6.89 25.44 4.01
N THR A 502 6.70 26.72 3.67
CA THR A 502 6.48 27.78 4.66
C THR A 502 5.08 27.73 5.28
N ASN A 503 4.10 27.16 4.58
CA ASN A 503 2.68 27.27 4.95
C ASN A 503 2.01 25.93 5.31
N TYR A 504 2.64 24.75 5.11
CA TYR A 504 1.99 23.46 5.29
C TYR A 504 1.33 23.28 6.68
N LYS A 505 1.92 23.85 7.74
CA LYS A 505 1.40 23.77 9.11
C LYS A 505 0.51 24.95 9.52
N LYS A 506 0.26 25.91 8.61
CA LYS A 506 -0.53 27.13 8.91
C LYS A 506 -1.99 27.06 8.47
N GLN A 507 -2.37 25.98 7.83
CA GLN A 507 -3.71 25.77 7.29
C GLN A 507 -4.24 24.39 7.74
N PRO A 508 -4.38 24.16 9.05
CA PRO A 508 -4.91 22.89 9.55
C PRO A 508 -6.35 22.70 9.10
N LEU A 509 -6.75 21.43 8.93
CA LEU A 509 -8.16 21.09 8.81
C LEU A 509 -8.85 21.33 10.15
N ASP A 510 -9.81 22.23 10.13
CA ASP A 510 -10.67 22.52 11.27
C ASP A 510 -12.13 22.31 10.87
N ILE A 511 -12.63 21.09 11.12
CA ILE A 511 -13.97 20.68 10.70
C ILE A 511 -14.88 20.64 11.93
N HIS A 512 -15.86 21.54 11.94
CA HIS A 512 -16.89 21.58 12.96
C HIS A 512 -18.18 20.96 12.42
N PHE A 513 -18.57 19.82 12.95
CA PHE A 513 -19.88 19.25 12.67
C PHE A 513 -20.95 19.84 13.59
N ASN A 514 -22.17 20.01 13.06
CA ASN A 514 -23.31 20.32 13.88
C ASN A 514 -23.45 19.22 14.98
N PRO A 515 -23.68 19.57 16.26
CA PRO A 515 -23.82 18.58 17.33
C PRO A 515 -24.91 17.52 17.09
N SER A 516 -25.90 17.82 16.24
CA SER A 516 -26.93 16.86 15.82
C SER A 516 -26.50 15.97 14.65
N PHE A 517 -25.32 16.20 14.06
CA PHE A 517 -24.81 15.41 12.95
C PHE A 517 -24.49 13.99 13.38
N LYS A 518 -25.14 13.00 12.77
CA LYS A 518 -24.98 11.57 13.08
C LYS A 518 -24.11 10.82 12.08
N GLY A 519 -23.59 11.51 11.05
CA GLY A 519 -22.80 10.87 10.00
C GLY A 519 -23.60 9.93 9.10
N THR A 520 -24.92 10.07 9.04
CA THR A 520 -25.79 9.23 8.24
C THR A 520 -26.54 10.03 7.16
N LEU A 521 -26.80 9.41 6.02
CA LEU A 521 -27.55 10.04 4.92
C LEU A 521 -29.00 10.39 5.34
N GLU A 522 -29.58 9.59 6.23
CA GLU A 522 -30.94 9.82 6.76
C GLU A 522 -31.04 11.16 7.49
N SER A 523 -29.98 11.59 8.16
CA SER A 523 -29.96 12.88 8.88
C SER A 523 -30.12 14.09 7.94
N TYR A 524 -29.87 13.90 6.63
CA TYR A 524 -30.07 14.89 5.56
C TYR A 524 -31.31 14.62 4.71
N GLY A 525 -32.15 13.66 5.09
CA GLY A 525 -33.29 13.25 4.28
C GLY A 525 -32.91 12.51 2.99
N LEU A 526 -31.66 12.05 2.91
CA LEU A 526 -31.09 11.32 1.76
C LEU A 526 -31.12 9.80 2.00
N ASP A 527 -32.16 9.28 2.63
CA ASP A 527 -32.29 7.84 2.87
C ASP A 527 -32.40 7.09 1.55
N ALA A 528 -31.43 6.23 1.29
CA ALA A 528 -31.44 5.31 0.16
C ALA A 528 -32.64 4.33 0.19
N GLY A 529 -33.23 4.07 1.35
CA GLY A 529 -34.48 3.31 1.53
C GLY A 529 -35.71 4.02 0.96
N ARG A 530 -35.68 5.35 0.83
CA ARG A 530 -36.74 6.15 0.23
C ARG A 530 -37.15 5.67 -1.15
N TRP A 531 -36.19 5.11 -1.91
CA TRP A 531 -36.35 4.69 -3.29
C TRP A 531 -36.45 3.17 -3.47
N LYS A 532 -36.37 2.38 -2.38
CA LYS A 532 -36.41 0.90 -2.45
C LYS A 532 -37.74 0.33 -2.96
N LYS A 533 -38.80 1.10 -2.97
CA LYS A 533 -40.13 0.64 -3.40
C LYS A 533 -40.38 0.84 -4.92
N GLU A 534 -39.47 1.48 -5.64
CA GLU A 534 -39.59 1.72 -7.06
C GLU A 534 -38.53 0.90 -7.80
N ASP A 535 -38.91 -0.31 -8.22
CA ASP A 535 -38.10 -1.07 -9.17
C ASP A 535 -38.17 -0.40 -10.53
N GLY A 536 -37.09 0.29 -10.94
CA GLY A 536 -36.94 0.88 -12.24
C GLY A 536 -37.02 2.42 -12.29
N ILE A 537 -37.13 2.96 -13.52
CA ILE A 537 -37.18 4.37 -13.79
C ILE A 537 -38.61 4.90 -13.52
N SER A 538 -38.74 5.81 -12.57
CA SER A 538 -40.00 6.44 -12.26
C SER A 538 -40.24 7.66 -13.16
N THR A 539 -41.35 7.69 -13.88
CA THR A 539 -41.75 8.84 -14.70
C THR A 539 -42.08 10.09 -13.90
N LYS A 540 -42.20 9.97 -12.58
CA LYS A 540 -42.46 11.10 -11.67
C LYS A 540 -41.22 11.84 -11.24
N ARG A 541 -40.02 11.31 -11.53
CA ARG A 541 -38.75 11.93 -11.17
C ARG A 541 -38.16 12.74 -12.31
N PRO A 542 -37.56 13.91 -12.03
CA PRO A 542 -36.81 14.61 -13.07
C PRO A 542 -35.66 13.74 -13.56
N CYS A 543 -35.27 13.88 -14.81
CA CYS A 543 -34.20 13.15 -15.44
C CYS A 543 -32.93 14.02 -15.51
N ALA A 544 -31.82 13.51 -15.06
CA ALA A 544 -30.51 14.11 -15.23
C ALA A 544 -29.64 13.27 -16.18
N ALA A 545 -29.02 13.90 -17.15
CA ALA A 545 -28.05 13.29 -18.03
C ALA A 545 -26.62 13.65 -17.57
N ILE A 546 -25.78 12.65 -17.35
CA ILE A 546 -24.35 12.82 -17.17
C ILE A 546 -23.72 12.69 -18.56
N ILE A 547 -23.24 13.82 -19.09
CA ILE A 547 -22.52 13.83 -20.35
C ILE A 547 -21.05 13.54 -20.07
N ARG A 548 -20.53 12.51 -20.69
CA ARG A 548 -19.12 12.13 -20.52
C ARG A 548 -18.44 11.76 -21.83
N GLU A 549 -17.17 11.96 -21.85
CA GLU A 549 -16.27 11.54 -22.91
C GLU A 549 -15.38 10.39 -22.40
N LYS A 550 -14.68 9.74 -23.29
CA LYS A 550 -13.64 8.76 -22.99
C LYS A 550 -12.63 9.34 -22.00
N GLY A 551 -12.39 8.62 -20.91
CA GLY A 551 -11.46 9.02 -19.86
C GLY A 551 -12.06 9.94 -18.78
N THR A 552 -13.33 10.32 -18.86
CA THR A 552 -14.04 11.00 -17.77
C THR A 552 -14.13 10.08 -16.56
N ASN A 553 -13.85 10.61 -15.37
CA ASN A 553 -14.05 9.94 -14.09
C ASN A 553 -15.06 10.70 -13.22
N GLY A 554 -15.50 10.10 -12.11
CA GLY A 554 -16.49 10.69 -11.21
C GLY A 554 -17.94 10.57 -11.70
N ASP A 555 -18.18 9.97 -12.84
CA ASP A 555 -19.51 9.74 -13.41
C ASP A 555 -20.38 8.84 -12.54
N ARG A 556 -19.82 7.79 -11.93
CA ARG A 556 -20.55 6.88 -11.03
C ARG A 556 -20.92 7.55 -9.72
N GLU A 557 -20.02 8.31 -9.13
CA GLU A 557 -20.26 9.11 -7.93
C GLU A 557 -21.34 10.16 -8.18
N MET A 558 -21.29 10.83 -9.32
CA MET A 558 -22.30 11.80 -9.72
C MET A 558 -23.66 11.13 -9.96
N ALA A 559 -23.68 9.97 -10.63
CA ALA A 559 -24.89 9.20 -10.84
C ALA A 559 -25.55 8.80 -9.51
N TYR A 560 -24.75 8.31 -8.56
CA TYR A 560 -25.23 7.95 -7.24
C TYR A 560 -25.76 9.17 -6.46
N THR A 561 -25.06 10.29 -6.50
CA THR A 561 -25.47 11.53 -5.83
C THR A 561 -26.77 12.08 -6.41
N LEU A 562 -26.91 12.10 -7.73
CA LEU A 562 -28.15 12.52 -8.41
C LEU A 562 -29.31 11.58 -8.06
N TRP A 563 -29.08 10.27 -8.04
CA TRP A 563 -30.09 9.30 -7.63
C TRP A 563 -30.52 9.50 -6.17
N LEU A 564 -29.61 9.77 -5.25
CA LEU A 564 -29.91 10.13 -3.87
C LEU A 564 -30.74 11.42 -3.77
N ALA A 565 -30.45 12.40 -4.62
CA ALA A 565 -31.18 13.65 -4.70
C ALA A 565 -32.57 13.48 -5.34
N GLY A 566 -32.90 12.30 -5.88
CA GLY A 566 -34.22 11.99 -6.40
C GLY A 566 -34.39 12.12 -7.91
N PHE A 567 -33.28 12.07 -8.66
CA PHE A 567 -33.32 12.05 -10.13
C PHE A 567 -33.35 10.61 -10.67
N ASN A 568 -33.96 10.44 -11.85
CA ASN A 568 -33.55 9.39 -12.77
C ASN A 568 -32.25 9.82 -13.44
N VAL A 569 -31.31 8.90 -13.63
CA VAL A 569 -30.00 9.25 -14.19
C VAL A 569 -29.77 8.53 -15.50
N LYS A 570 -29.42 9.27 -16.55
CA LYS A 570 -28.92 8.75 -17.82
C LYS A 570 -27.42 8.95 -17.92
N ASP A 571 -26.69 7.87 -18.24
CA ASP A 571 -25.28 7.94 -18.65
C ASP A 571 -25.24 8.14 -20.17
N VAL A 572 -24.73 9.28 -20.60
CA VAL A 572 -24.74 9.72 -22.01
C VAL A 572 -23.32 10.01 -22.47
N THR A 573 -22.81 9.21 -23.39
CA THR A 573 -21.51 9.47 -24.00
C THR A 573 -21.65 10.43 -25.19
N MET A 574 -20.53 11.10 -25.52
CA MET A 574 -20.53 11.94 -26.75
C MET A 574 -20.82 11.11 -28.01
N THR A 575 -20.42 9.83 -28.02
CA THR A 575 -20.74 8.91 -29.12
C THR A 575 -22.25 8.66 -29.27
N ASP A 576 -22.99 8.60 -28.15
CA ASP A 576 -24.44 8.45 -28.15
C ASP A 576 -25.14 9.68 -28.79
N LEU A 577 -24.68 10.87 -28.44
CA LEU A 577 -25.19 12.12 -29.01
C LEU A 577 -24.85 12.26 -30.51
N ILE A 578 -23.60 11.99 -30.90
CA ILE A 578 -23.16 12.10 -32.29
C ILE A 578 -23.90 11.11 -33.19
N SER A 579 -24.17 9.91 -32.72
CA SER A 579 -24.86 8.86 -33.47
C SER A 579 -26.39 8.99 -33.43
N GLY A 580 -26.95 9.89 -32.61
CA GLY A 580 -28.37 10.03 -32.40
C GLY A 580 -29.02 8.86 -31.61
N ARG A 581 -28.23 8.03 -30.96
CA ARG A 581 -28.74 6.96 -30.06
C ARG A 581 -29.42 7.55 -28.82
N GLU A 582 -28.91 8.68 -28.35
CA GLU A 582 -29.48 9.45 -27.26
C GLU A 582 -29.77 10.87 -27.73
N THR A 583 -30.87 11.39 -27.25
CA THR A 583 -31.24 12.80 -27.36
C THR A 583 -31.46 13.35 -25.96
N LEU A 584 -31.40 14.66 -25.80
CA LEU A 584 -31.55 15.31 -24.48
C LEU A 584 -32.97 15.89 -24.30
N GLU A 585 -33.95 15.52 -25.15
CA GLU A 585 -35.31 16.07 -25.15
C GLU A 585 -36.09 15.77 -23.87
N GLU A 586 -35.83 14.59 -23.24
CA GLU A 586 -36.49 14.18 -22.00
C GLU A 586 -35.67 14.51 -20.75
N VAL A 587 -34.58 15.28 -20.88
CA VAL A 587 -33.66 15.59 -19.81
C VAL A 587 -33.98 16.95 -19.19
N ASN A 588 -34.10 16.97 -17.86
CA ASN A 588 -34.37 18.20 -17.12
C ASN A 588 -33.07 18.87 -16.62
N MET A 589 -31.99 18.11 -16.50
CA MET A 589 -30.69 18.58 -16.01
C MET A 589 -29.54 17.91 -16.77
N ILE A 590 -28.54 18.68 -17.15
CA ILE A 590 -27.32 18.19 -17.78
C ILE A 590 -26.16 18.43 -16.83
N VAL A 591 -25.32 17.40 -16.64
CA VAL A 591 -24.17 17.43 -15.74
C VAL A 591 -22.92 16.98 -16.50
N PHE A 592 -21.84 17.72 -16.33
CA PHE A 592 -20.48 17.36 -16.80
C PHE A 592 -19.60 17.08 -15.60
N CYS A 593 -18.91 15.93 -15.59
CA CYS A 593 -18.03 15.50 -14.50
C CYS A 593 -16.56 15.91 -14.69
N GLY A 594 -16.31 16.97 -15.39
CA GLY A 594 -15.00 17.38 -15.87
C GLY A 594 -14.78 16.93 -17.30
N GLY A 595 -13.55 17.09 -17.81
CA GLY A 595 -13.31 16.75 -19.21
C GLY A 595 -11.86 16.71 -19.57
#